data_02f43de8dc24d6948a955788f45f000b
#
_entry.id   02f43de8dc24d6948a955788f45f000b
#
_cell.length_a   1.000
_cell.length_b   1.000
_cell.length_c   1.000
_cell.angle_alpha   90.00
_cell.angle_beta   90.00
_cell.angle_gamma   90.00
#
_symmetry.space_group_name_H-M   'P 1'
#
loop_
_entity.id
_entity.type
_entity.pdbx_description
1 polymer ?
#
loop_
_entity_poly.entity_id
_entity_poly.type
_entity_poly.pdbx_seq_one_letter_code
_entity_poly.pdbx_strand_id
1 'polypeptide(L)'
;MTVTSTTRTARTRALLQVAALRLFSEQGYDATTVEQIAREAGVSHMTFFRHFPTKDAVVLDDGFDPAIAAAVAAAPTGLLPLTRVCVGLRAALTHVDLPGQEEVRLRVRIAAEHSVLRAGTYAATEATQEAIAEVLVADGVSPFEARVASAAALAALTVALLEWCLSDENDPMSARLSAALDVLDETARR
;
A
#
# COMPACT_ATOMS: atom_id res chain seq x y z
N MET A 1 -17.53 -23.82 2.93
CA MET A 1 -18.34 -22.80 2.21
C MET A 1 -17.82 -21.37 2.37
N THR A 2 -16.51 -21.13 2.57
CA THR A 2 -15.95 -19.81 2.93
C THR A 2 -15.32 -19.05 1.73
N VAL A 3 -14.96 -19.73 0.66
CA VAL A 3 -14.23 -19.14 -0.50
C VAL A 3 -15.08 -18.15 -1.30
N THR A 4 -16.39 -18.37 -1.44
CA THR A 4 -17.27 -17.53 -2.27
C THR A 4 -17.55 -16.16 -1.62
N SER A 5 -17.50 -16.04 -0.29
CA SER A 5 -17.74 -14.79 0.43
C SER A 5 -16.54 -13.82 0.30
N THR A 6 -15.33 -14.34 0.43
CA THR A 6 -14.08 -13.54 0.32
C THR A 6 -13.92 -12.93 -1.06
N THR A 7 -14.22 -13.70 -2.11
CA THR A 7 -14.15 -13.23 -3.51
C THR A 7 -15.18 -12.12 -3.79
N ARG A 8 -16.39 -12.22 -3.23
CA ARG A 8 -17.44 -11.20 -3.40
C ARG A 8 -17.08 -9.90 -2.67
N THR A 9 -16.51 -9.99 -1.48
CA THR A 9 -16.06 -8.85 -0.68
C THR A 9 -14.93 -8.11 -1.40
N ALA A 10 -13.91 -8.82 -1.87
CA ALA A 10 -12.80 -8.25 -2.63
C ALA A 10 -13.28 -7.56 -3.92
N ARG A 11 -14.20 -8.20 -4.66
CA ARG A 11 -14.77 -7.61 -5.87
C ARG A 11 -15.54 -6.31 -5.59
N THR A 12 -16.37 -6.28 -4.53
CA THR A 12 -17.11 -5.07 -4.17
C THR A 12 -16.15 -3.95 -3.76
N ARG A 13 -15.09 -4.27 -3.03
CA ARG A 13 -14.05 -3.32 -2.64
C ARG A 13 -13.39 -2.70 -3.87
N ALA A 14 -12.94 -3.53 -4.82
CA ALA A 14 -12.32 -3.06 -6.07
C ALA A 14 -13.28 -2.16 -6.89
N LEU A 15 -14.55 -2.52 -7.01
CA LEU A 15 -15.55 -1.69 -7.70
C LEU A 15 -15.71 -0.32 -7.04
N LEU A 16 -15.71 -0.24 -5.71
CA LEU A 16 -15.79 1.03 -4.97
C LEU A 16 -14.54 1.88 -5.20
N GLN A 17 -13.34 1.27 -5.22
CA GLN A 17 -12.09 1.99 -5.48
C GLN A 17 -12.04 2.55 -6.90
N VAL A 18 -12.36 1.75 -7.91
CA VAL A 18 -12.41 2.19 -9.31
C VAL A 18 -13.42 3.34 -9.49
N ALA A 19 -14.63 3.21 -8.92
CA ALA A 19 -15.65 4.27 -8.97
C ALA A 19 -15.17 5.56 -8.30
N ALA A 20 -14.54 5.45 -7.12
CA ALA A 20 -14.04 6.60 -6.39
C ALA A 20 -12.92 7.33 -7.15
N LEU A 21 -11.89 6.61 -7.62
CA LEU A 21 -10.78 7.20 -8.35
C LEU A 21 -11.24 7.88 -9.65
N ARG A 22 -12.20 7.28 -10.36
CA ARG A 22 -12.79 7.89 -11.55
C ARG A 22 -13.49 9.21 -11.21
N LEU A 23 -14.38 9.21 -10.22
CA LEU A 23 -15.11 10.42 -9.81
C LEU A 23 -14.17 11.51 -9.27
N PHE A 24 -13.13 11.13 -8.51
CA PHE A 24 -12.13 12.09 -8.03
C PHE A 24 -11.35 12.73 -9.19
N SER A 25 -11.05 11.96 -10.24
CA SER A 25 -10.40 12.49 -11.44
C SER A 25 -11.30 13.41 -12.27
N GLU A 26 -12.59 13.10 -12.36
CA GLU A 26 -13.55 13.84 -13.21
C GLU A 26 -14.05 15.15 -12.58
N GLN A 27 -14.32 15.14 -11.27
CA GLN A 27 -14.95 16.27 -10.57
C GLN A 27 -14.20 16.77 -9.32
N GLY A 28 -13.07 16.14 -9.00
CA GLY A 28 -12.26 16.45 -7.83
C GLY A 28 -12.68 15.69 -6.57
N TYR A 29 -11.72 15.52 -5.65
CA TYR A 29 -11.93 14.81 -4.40
C TYR A 29 -12.99 15.48 -3.52
N ASP A 30 -12.91 16.82 -3.31
CA ASP A 30 -13.80 17.53 -2.39
C ASP A 30 -15.25 17.54 -2.85
N ALA A 31 -15.51 17.65 -4.16
CA ALA A 31 -16.85 17.66 -4.73
C ALA A 31 -17.49 16.25 -4.82
N THR A 32 -16.73 15.20 -4.61
CA THR A 32 -17.23 13.83 -4.68
C THR A 32 -17.77 13.36 -3.33
N THR A 33 -18.98 12.81 -3.31
CA THR A 33 -19.60 12.26 -2.09
C THR A 33 -19.59 10.73 -2.07
N VAL A 34 -19.73 10.17 -0.86
CA VAL A 34 -19.82 8.70 -0.68
C VAL A 34 -21.05 8.13 -1.40
N GLU A 35 -22.16 8.89 -1.44
CA GLU A 35 -23.39 8.49 -2.14
C GLU A 35 -23.17 8.37 -3.64
N GLN A 36 -22.37 9.28 -4.23
CA GLN A 36 -22.02 9.22 -5.64
C GLN A 36 -21.15 7.99 -5.93
N ILE A 37 -20.15 7.73 -5.09
CA ILE A 37 -19.26 6.56 -5.23
C ILE A 37 -20.06 5.26 -5.12
N ALA A 38 -20.91 5.13 -4.10
CA ALA A 38 -21.72 3.94 -3.89
C ALA A 38 -22.67 3.68 -5.07
N ARG A 39 -23.35 4.72 -5.57
CA ARG A 39 -24.23 4.66 -6.73
C ARG A 39 -23.49 4.23 -7.99
N GLU A 40 -22.32 4.80 -8.23
CA GLU A 40 -21.46 4.47 -9.37
C GLU A 40 -20.97 3.01 -9.33
N ALA A 41 -20.63 2.52 -8.14
CA ALA A 41 -20.24 1.13 -7.92
C ALA A 41 -21.42 0.15 -7.90
N GLY A 42 -22.67 0.64 -8.03
CA GLY A 42 -23.87 -0.20 -8.00
C GLY A 42 -24.19 -0.82 -6.64
N VAL A 43 -23.79 -0.15 -5.54
CA VAL A 43 -24.02 -0.63 -4.18
C VAL A 43 -24.73 0.42 -3.32
N SER A 44 -25.21 -0.01 -2.14
CA SER A 44 -25.80 0.92 -1.18
C SER A 44 -24.74 1.72 -0.40
N HIS A 45 -25.10 2.91 0.09
CA HIS A 45 -24.30 3.71 1.01
C HIS A 45 -23.83 2.91 2.23
N MET A 46 -24.68 2.07 2.82
CA MET A 46 -24.29 1.17 3.91
C MET A 46 -23.24 0.13 3.49
N THR A 47 -23.28 -0.29 2.22
CA THR A 47 -22.27 -1.21 1.69
C THR A 47 -20.92 -0.52 1.56
N PHE A 48 -20.88 0.76 1.16
CA PHE A 48 -19.64 1.53 1.16
C PHE A 48 -18.99 1.53 2.55
N PHE A 49 -19.72 1.95 3.59
CA PHE A 49 -19.17 2.05 4.95
C PHE A 49 -18.79 0.71 5.59
N ARG A 50 -19.33 -0.39 5.10
CA ARG A 50 -18.88 -1.72 5.51
C ARG A 50 -17.48 -2.06 4.97
N HIS A 51 -17.08 -1.47 3.82
CA HIS A 51 -15.77 -1.68 3.18
C HIS A 51 -14.76 -0.60 3.52
N PHE A 52 -15.20 0.64 3.64
CA PHE A 52 -14.37 1.81 3.89
C PHE A 52 -15.03 2.70 4.94
N PRO A 53 -14.40 2.90 6.10
CA PRO A 53 -14.99 3.68 7.20
C PRO A 53 -15.16 5.17 6.85
N THR A 54 -14.36 5.69 5.93
CA THR A 54 -14.39 7.08 5.48
C THR A 54 -14.21 7.16 3.96
N LYS A 55 -14.48 8.36 3.39
CA LYS A 55 -14.17 8.65 1.99
C LYS A 55 -12.67 8.53 1.70
N ASP A 56 -11.84 8.97 2.65
CA ASP A 56 -10.39 8.95 2.55
C ASP A 56 -9.86 7.52 2.46
N ALA A 57 -10.43 6.61 3.23
CA ALA A 57 -10.03 5.21 3.27
C ALA A 57 -10.10 4.52 1.89
N VAL A 58 -10.97 4.98 0.99
CA VAL A 58 -11.05 4.41 -0.36
C VAL A 58 -9.80 4.70 -1.21
N VAL A 59 -9.07 5.77 -0.89
CA VAL A 59 -7.80 6.13 -1.52
C VAL A 59 -6.62 5.52 -0.78
N LEU A 60 -6.66 5.58 0.57
CA LEU A 60 -5.52 5.27 1.43
C LEU A 60 -5.34 3.77 1.68
N ASP A 61 -6.44 3.02 1.74
CA ASP A 61 -6.40 1.59 2.02
C ASP A 61 -6.25 0.80 0.70
N ASP A 62 -5.04 0.43 0.38
CA ASP A 62 -4.72 -0.40 -0.78
C ASP A 62 -4.87 -1.92 -0.51
N GLY A 63 -5.04 -2.31 0.76
CA GLY A 63 -5.24 -3.70 1.17
C GLY A 63 -3.96 -4.55 1.16
N PHE A 64 -2.78 -3.95 0.97
CA PHE A 64 -1.52 -4.70 0.88
C PHE A 64 -0.85 -4.95 2.22
N ASP A 65 -1.14 -4.18 3.28
CA ASP A 65 -0.47 -4.28 4.57
C ASP A 65 -0.39 -5.71 5.14
N PRO A 66 -1.49 -6.50 5.16
CA PRO A 66 -1.43 -7.87 5.66
C PRO A 66 -0.56 -8.80 4.80
N ALA A 67 -0.54 -8.58 3.47
CA ALA A 67 0.27 -9.37 2.56
C ALA A 67 1.76 -9.04 2.70
N ILE A 68 2.09 -7.77 2.93
CA ILE A 68 3.45 -7.30 3.20
C ILE A 68 3.97 -7.91 4.50
N ALA A 69 3.23 -7.81 5.60
CA ALA A 69 3.63 -8.39 6.88
C ALA A 69 3.82 -9.91 6.78
N ALA A 70 2.90 -10.61 6.10
CA ALA A 70 2.99 -12.05 5.87
C ALA A 70 4.23 -12.43 5.02
N ALA A 71 4.58 -11.64 4.02
CA ALA A 71 5.76 -11.88 3.19
C ALA A 71 7.06 -11.68 3.99
N VAL A 72 7.12 -10.70 4.88
CA VAL A 72 8.25 -10.51 5.81
C VAL A 72 8.33 -11.65 6.83
N ALA A 73 7.20 -12.13 7.34
CA ALA A 73 7.15 -13.29 8.23
C ALA A 73 7.68 -14.57 7.55
N ALA A 74 7.39 -14.75 6.26
CA ALA A 74 7.86 -15.89 5.48
C ALA A 74 9.35 -15.80 5.09
N ALA A 75 9.97 -14.64 5.19
CA ALA A 75 11.39 -14.47 4.88
C ALA A 75 12.29 -15.11 5.95
N PRO A 76 13.50 -15.62 5.59
CA PRO A 76 14.39 -16.32 6.52
C PRO A 76 14.75 -15.49 7.76
N THR A 77 14.59 -16.07 8.96
CA THR A 77 14.81 -15.40 10.26
C THR A 77 16.29 -15.15 10.58
N GLY A 78 17.22 -15.87 9.93
CA GLY A 78 18.66 -15.69 10.14
C GLY A 78 19.29 -14.49 9.42
N LEU A 79 18.51 -13.69 8.70
CA LEU A 79 18.99 -12.49 8.03
C LEU A 79 19.05 -11.29 8.98
N LEU A 80 19.90 -10.30 8.65
CA LEU A 80 19.85 -9.00 9.32
C LEU A 80 18.44 -8.40 9.15
N PRO A 81 17.94 -7.65 10.15
CA PRO A 81 16.56 -7.15 10.15
C PRO A 81 16.18 -6.41 8.87
N LEU A 82 17.01 -5.48 8.41
CA LEU A 82 16.77 -4.72 7.18
C LEU A 82 16.75 -5.60 5.93
N THR A 83 17.72 -6.51 5.80
CA THR A 83 17.78 -7.47 4.69
C THR A 83 16.54 -8.35 4.66
N ARG A 84 16.08 -8.82 5.82
CA ARG A 84 14.86 -9.62 5.94
C ARG A 84 13.61 -8.87 5.46
N VAL A 85 13.48 -7.60 5.86
CA VAL A 85 12.39 -6.73 5.38
C VAL A 85 12.47 -6.57 3.86
N CYS A 86 13.65 -6.28 3.30
CA CYS A 86 13.85 -6.14 1.86
C CYS A 86 13.47 -7.43 1.10
N VAL A 87 13.85 -8.60 1.60
CA VAL A 87 13.48 -9.90 1.01
C VAL A 87 11.97 -10.10 1.01
N GLY A 88 11.29 -9.82 2.13
CA GLY A 88 9.85 -9.92 2.24
C GLY A 88 9.13 -8.94 1.32
N LEU A 89 9.56 -7.69 1.25
CA LEU A 89 8.99 -6.68 0.35
C LEU A 89 9.16 -7.07 -1.13
N ARG A 90 10.31 -7.59 -1.54
CA ARG A 90 10.51 -8.10 -2.91
C ARG A 90 9.55 -9.26 -3.22
N ALA A 91 9.38 -10.18 -2.27
CA ALA A 91 8.45 -11.28 -2.43
C ALA A 91 7.00 -10.75 -2.56
N ALA A 92 6.61 -9.77 -1.76
CA ALA A 92 5.29 -9.14 -1.88
C ALA A 92 5.08 -8.50 -3.27
N LEU A 93 6.07 -7.76 -3.79
CA LEU A 93 6.01 -7.13 -5.11
C LEU A 93 5.86 -8.13 -6.26
N THR A 94 6.30 -9.39 -6.10
CA THR A 94 6.20 -10.43 -7.13
C THR A 94 4.95 -11.29 -7.03
N HIS A 95 4.35 -11.41 -5.84
CA HIS A 95 3.25 -12.34 -5.57
C HIS A 95 1.90 -11.66 -5.34
N VAL A 96 1.89 -10.35 -5.12
CA VAL A 96 0.66 -9.59 -4.95
C VAL A 96 0.19 -9.10 -6.32
N ASP A 97 -1.11 -9.25 -6.58
CA ASP A 97 -1.75 -8.68 -7.77
C ASP A 97 -1.84 -7.17 -7.60
N LEU A 98 -0.80 -6.47 -8.08
CA LEU A 98 -0.70 -5.02 -7.97
C LEU A 98 -1.72 -4.35 -8.89
N PRO A 99 -2.33 -3.23 -8.46
CA PRO A 99 -3.17 -2.42 -9.32
C PRO A 99 -2.44 -2.01 -10.60
N GLY A 100 -3.20 -1.71 -11.65
CA GLY A 100 -2.63 -1.17 -12.88
C GLY A 100 -1.80 0.10 -12.60
N GLN A 101 -0.71 0.29 -13.34
CA GLN A 101 0.21 1.41 -13.11
C GLN A 101 -0.52 2.76 -13.17
N GLU A 102 -1.47 2.93 -14.07
CA GLU A 102 -2.28 4.14 -14.20
C GLU A 102 -3.16 4.38 -12.97
N GLU A 103 -3.71 3.32 -12.38
CA GLU A 103 -4.50 3.42 -11.15
C GLU A 103 -3.64 3.88 -9.98
N VAL A 104 -2.42 3.34 -9.85
CA VAL A 104 -1.47 3.76 -8.80
C VAL A 104 -1.07 5.22 -9.00
N ARG A 105 -0.71 5.63 -10.24
CA ARG A 105 -0.38 7.03 -10.55
C ARG A 105 -1.52 7.98 -10.18
N LEU A 106 -2.75 7.64 -10.54
CA LEU A 106 -3.92 8.44 -10.23
C LEU A 106 -4.14 8.55 -8.71
N ARG A 107 -4.05 7.44 -7.99
CA ARG A 107 -4.18 7.39 -6.53
C ARG A 107 -3.15 8.26 -5.82
N VAL A 108 -1.87 8.11 -6.19
CA VAL A 108 -0.77 8.91 -5.61
C VAL A 108 -0.94 10.39 -5.91
N ARG A 109 -1.36 10.76 -7.13
CA ARG A 109 -1.63 12.16 -7.49
C ARG A 109 -2.75 12.75 -6.65
N ILE A 110 -3.88 12.07 -6.52
CA ILE A 110 -5.01 12.51 -5.69
C ILE A 110 -4.54 12.68 -4.22
N ALA A 111 -3.80 11.72 -3.69
CA ALA A 111 -3.27 11.80 -2.33
C ALA A 111 -2.30 12.98 -2.14
N ALA A 112 -1.47 13.29 -3.13
CA ALA A 112 -0.51 14.40 -3.07
C ALA A 112 -1.18 15.79 -3.14
N GLU A 113 -2.31 15.92 -3.81
CA GLU A 113 -3.02 17.19 -3.97
C GLU A 113 -3.80 17.64 -2.73
N HIS A 114 -4.17 16.69 -1.84
CA HIS A 114 -5.03 16.97 -0.68
C HIS A 114 -4.28 16.75 0.66
N SER A 115 -4.24 17.78 1.51
CA SER A 115 -3.51 17.74 2.78
C SER A 115 -4.02 16.65 3.74
N VAL A 116 -5.33 16.40 3.75
CA VAL A 116 -5.95 15.35 4.57
C VAL A 116 -5.48 13.96 4.10
N LEU A 117 -5.46 13.71 2.80
CA LEU A 117 -5.00 12.45 2.24
C LEU A 117 -3.49 12.26 2.46
N ARG A 118 -2.67 13.32 2.34
CA ARG A 118 -1.24 13.24 2.68
C ARG A 118 -1.02 12.83 4.13
N ALA A 119 -1.77 13.44 5.07
CA ALA A 119 -1.68 13.05 6.48
C ALA A 119 -2.11 11.58 6.69
N GLY A 120 -3.18 11.15 6.02
CA GLY A 120 -3.64 9.75 6.03
C GLY A 120 -2.62 8.77 5.46
N THR A 121 -1.89 9.15 4.41
CA THR A 121 -0.79 8.33 3.85
C THR A 121 0.30 8.08 4.87
N TYR A 122 0.68 9.09 5.65
CA TYR A 122 1.65 8.91 6.74
C TYR A 122 1.15 7.93 7.80
N ALA A 123 -0.11 8.05 8.22
CA ALA A 123 -0.69 7.14 9.21
C ALA A 123 -0.79 5.69 8.68
N ALA A 124 -1.15 5.49 7.41
CA ALA A 124 -1.16 4.18 6.78
C ALA A 124 0.25 3.57 6.72
N THR A 125 1.25 4.36 6.32
CA THR A 125 2.65 3.90 6.31
C THR A 125 3.14 3.53 7.70
N GLU A 126 2.78 4.29 8.74
CA GLU A 126 3.13 3.99 10.14
C GLU A 126 2.51 2.65 10.59
N ALA A 127 1.24 2.39 10.25
CA ALA A 127 0.58 1.11 10.56
C ALA A 127 1.29 -0.07 9.90
N THR A 128 1.70 0.06 8.63
CA THR A 128 2.49 -0.97 7.93
C THR A 128 3.86 -1.18 8.58
N GLN A 129 4.54 -0.09 8.98
CA GLN A 129 5.82 -0.16 9.72
C GLN A 129 5.67 -0.93 11.03
N GLU A 130 4.62 -0.64 11.79
CA GLU A 130 4.32 -1.32 13.04
C GLU A 130 4.05 -2.82 12.81
N ALA A 131 3.24 -3.18 11.84
CA ALA A 131 2.95 -4.57 11.51
C ALA A 131 4.22 -5.36 11.11
N ILE A 132 5.13 -4.77 10.33
CA ILE A 132 6.42 -5.38 9.99
C ILE A 132 7.30 -5.50 11.25
N ALA A 133 7.37 -4.45 12.07
CA ALA A 133 8.19 -4.46 13.28
C ALA A 133 7.72 -5.52 14.28
N GLU A 134 6.41 -5.71 14.44
CA GLU A 134 5.85 -6.78 15.29
C GLU A 134 6.30 -8.16 14.84
N VAL A 135 6.33 -8.44 13.54
CA VAL A 135 6.83 -9.69 12.97
C VAL A 135 8.31 -9.91 13.36
N LEU A 136 9.15 -8.89 13.21
CA LEU A 136 10.55 -8.99 13.53
C LEU A 136 10.80 -9.20 15.05
N VAL A 137 10.05 -8.49 15.88
CA VAL A 137 10.13 -8.61 17.35
C VAL A 137 9.68 -9.99 17.82
N ALA A 138 8.62 -10.55 17.23
CA ALA A 138 8.17 -11.90 17.54
C ALA A 138 9.26 -12.97 17.28
N ASP A 139 10.16 -12.70 16.34
CA ASP A 139 11.29 -13.56 16.00
C ASP A 139 12.61 -13.18 16.74
N GLY A 140 12.53 -12.30 17.75
CA GLY A 140 13.63 -12.00 18.67
C GLY A 140 14.51 -10.80 18.27
N VAL A 141 14.12 -10.01 17.25
CA VAL A 141 14.80 -8.75 16.93
C VAL A 141 14.45 -7.70 18.00
N SER A 142 15.40 -6.85 18.38
CA SER A 142 15.09 -5.77 19.33
C SER A 142 14.04 -4.80 18.78
N PRO A 143 13.15 -4.25 19.63
CA PRO A 143 12.10 -3.31 19.16
C PRO A 143 12.68 -2.07 18.45
N PHE A 144 13.87 -1.63 18.84
CA PHE A 144 14.55 -0.52 18.18
C PHE A 144 14.98 -0.88 16.74
N GLU A 145 15.71 -1.99 16.58
CA GLU A 145 16.20 -2.45 15.27
C GLU A 145 15.03 -2.78 14.33
N ALA A 146 13.98 -3.42 14.85
CA ALA A 146 12.76 -3.74 14.09
C ALA A 146 12.12 -2.48 13.51
N ARG A 147 11.91 -1.43 14.33
CA ARG A 147 11.36 -0.16 13.88
C ARG A 147 12.25 0.57 12.87
N VAL A 148 13.57 0.59 13.12
CA VAL A 148 14.52 1.22 12.20
C VAL A 148 14.51 0.52 10.84
N ALA A 149 14.56 -0.81 10.82
CA ALA A 149 14.55 -1.60 9.59
C ALA A 149 13.25 -1.39 8.78
N SER A 150 12.10 -1.45 9.45
CA SER A 150 10.79 -1.26 8.82
C SER A 150 10.65 0.14 8.25
N ALA A 151 11.00 1.18 9.04
CA ALA A 151 10.91 2.57 8.62
C ALA A 151 11.84 2.88 7.43
N ALA A 152 13.09 2.40 7.46
CA ALA A 152 14.05 2.63 6.39
C ALA A 152 13.57 2.00 5.06
N ALA A 153 13.07 0.76 5.11
CA ALA A 153 12.62 0.06 3.92
C ALA A 153 11.37 0.73 3.30
N LEU A 154 10.37 1.09 4.11
CA LEU A 154 9.15 1.74 3.61
C LEU A 154 9.42 3.19 3.16
N ALA A 155 10.34 3.92 3.80
CA ALA A 155 10.75 5.23 3.33
C ALA A 155 11.40 5.15 1.93
N ALA A 156 12.27 4.17 1.68
CA ALA A 156 12.88 3.95 0.38
C ALA A 156 11.83 3.63 -0.71
N LEU A 157 10.85 2.76 -0.40
CA LEU A 157 9.75 2.48 -1.31
C LEU A 157 8.87 3.70 -1.58
N THR A 158 8.60 4.52 -0.56
CA THR A 158 7.83 5.77 -0.72
C THR A 158 8.53 6.74 -1.66
N VAL A 159 9.84 6.95 -1.52
CA VAL A 159 10.64 7.79 -2.43
C VAL A 159 10.59 7.24 -3.85
N ALA A 160 10.82 5.93 -4.01
CA ALA A 160 10.79 5.30 -5.33
C ALA A 160 9.43 5.40 -6.02
N LEU A 161 8.34 5.23 -5.27
CA LEU A 161 6.98 5.36 -5.77
C LEU A 161 6.67 6.79 -6.21
N LEU A 162 7.03 7.78 -5.41
CA LEU A 162 6.81 9.19 -5.73
C LEU A 162 7.62 9.61 -6.96
N GLU A 163 8.90 9.27 -7.04
CA GLU A 163 9.73 9.55 -8.22
C GLU A 163 9.20 8.86 -9.47
N TRP A 164 8.78 7.58 -9.35
CA TRP A 164 8.17 6.88 -10.47
C TRP A 164 6.87 7.56 -10.95
N CYS A 165 6.02 8.02 -10.04
CA CYS A 165 4.79 8.74 -10.40
C CYS A 165 5.06 10.08 -11.11
N LEU A 166 6.18 10.73 -10.82
CA LEU A 166 6.57 12.02 -11.41
C LEU A 166 7.41 11.86 -12.68
N SER A 167 7.92 10.65 -12.95
CA SER A 167 8.72 10.39 -14.15
C SER A 167 7.83 10.19 -15.37
N ASP A 168 8.30 10.67 -16.52
CA ASP A 168 7.74 10.35 -17.84
C ASP A 168 8.29 9.02 -18.40
N GLU A 169 9.15 8.35 -17.63
CA GLU A 169 9.74 7.07 -18.02
C GLU A 169 8.70 5.95 -18.01
N ASN A 170 8.79 5.07 -18.98
CA ASN A 170 7.85 3.95 -19.15
C ASN A 170 8.28 2.69 -18.37
N ASP A 171 9.16 2.87 -17.37
CA ASP A 171 9.63 1.78 -16.55
C ASP A 171 8.50 1.18 -15.69
N PRO A 172 8.47 -0.14 -15.52
CA PRO A 172 7.53 -0.75 -14.60
C PRO A 172 7.72 -0.25 -13.17
N MET A 173 6.62 0.06 -12.48
CA MET A 173 6.64 0.45 -11.05
C MET A 173 7.45 -0.54 -10.20
N SER A 174 7.25 -1.85 -10.43
CA SER A 174 7.97 -2.91 -9.71
C SER A 174 9.48 -2.85 -9.87
N ALA A 175 9.99 -2.44 -11.04
CA ALA A 175 11.43 -2.28 -11.28
C ALA A 175 11.99 -1.13 -10.44
N ARG A 176 11.30 0.01 -10.38
CA ARG A 176 11.71 1.16 -9.58
C ARG A 176 11.70 0.86 -8.09
N LEU A 177 10.65 0.19 -7.60
CA LEU A 177 10.56 -0.25 -6.20
C LEU A 177 11.66 -1.27 -5.84
N SER A 178 11.96 -2.21 -6.74
CA SER A 178 13.06 -3.16 -6.55
C SER A 178 14.42 -2.47 -6.48
N ALA A 179 14.66 -1.50 -7.35
CA ALA A 179 15.92 -0.73 -7.34
C ALA A 179 16.13 0.03 -6.02
N ALA A 180 15.08 0.57 -5.41
CA ALA A 180 15.18 1.20 -4.10
C ALA A 180 15.60 0.21 -3.00
N LEU A 181 15.08 -1.01 -3.05
CA LEU A 181 15.49 -2.06 -2.10
C LEU A 181 16.94 -2.53 -2.36
N ASP A 182 17.43 -2.48 -3.61
CA ASP A 182 18.84 -2.79 -3.92
C ASP A 182 19.80 -1.81 -3.25
N VAL A 183 19.48 -0.51 -3.24
CA VAL A 183 20.28 0.51 -2.54
C VAL A 183 20.45 0.18 -1.07
N LEU A 184 19.40 -0.28 -0.39
CA LEU A 184 19.46 -0.67 1.02
C LEU A 184 20.27 -1.94 1.25
N ASP A 185 20.10 -2.94 0.39
CA ASP A 185 20.85 -4.21 0.49
C ASP A 185 22.35 -4.04 0.25
N GLU A 186 22.77 -3.20 -0.68
CA GLU A 186 24.19 -2.88 -0.91
C GLU A 186 24.83 -2.22 0.30
N THR A 187 24.07 -1.38 1.02
CA THR A 187 24.55 -0.72 2.24
C THR A 187 24.71 -1.72 3.40
N ALA A 188 23.84 -2.71 3.50
CA ALA A 188 23.88 -3.74 4.54
C ALA A 188 25.02 -4.77 4.34
N ARG A 189 25.59 -4.88 3.13
CA ARG A 189 26.68 -5.82 2.80
C ARG A 189 28.09 -5.24 2.99
N ARG A 190 28.22 -3.95 3.23
CA ARG A 190 29.51 -3.25 3.49
C ARG A 190 29.78 -3.13 4.98
#